data_4e7c5545b54e84509a039d3ea195d486
#
_entry.id   4e7c5545b54e84509a039d3ea195d486
#
_cell.length_a   1.000
_cell.length_b   1.000
_cell.length_c   1.000
_cell.angle_alpha   90.00
_cell.angle_beta   90.00
_cell.angle_gamma   90.00
#
_symmetry.space_group_name_H-M   'P 1'
#
loop_
_entity.id
_entity.type
_entity.pdbx_description
1 polymer ?
#
loop_
_entity_poly.entity_id
_entity_poly.type
_entity_poly.pdbx_seq_one_letter_code
_entity_poly.pdbx_strand_id
1 'polypeptide(L)'
;MAHKVIIDGTAYSVKSGKTLIDGTGYSIKKGRTLIGGTGYNISFGPDPVLNNNDWATISSYSSAGTASNYWAVGDCHAVTLSGTVGALTLSSYATYAYILGFDHNSAKEGSNRIHFQFAKTALTSGTSVCFVDSYYSSTGGGVRMNTTNSNSGGWASSNXXXXXX
;
A
#
# COMPACT_ATOMS: atom_id res chain seq x y z
N MET A 1 14.98 -8.89 11.77
CA MET A 1 15.84 -9.11 12.96
C MET A 1 16.12 -7.76 13.61
N ALA A 2 15.88 -7.66 14.92
CA ALA A 2 16.10 -6.40 15.65
C ALA A 2 17.59 -6.20 15.94
N HIS A 3 18.08 -4.99 15.72
CA HIS A 3 19.45 -4.64 16.08
C HIS A 3 19.53 -4.41 17.60
N LYS A 4 20.59 -4.94 18.18
CA LYS A 4 20.80 -4.82 19.61
C LYS A 4 22.18 -4.23 19.89
N VAL A 5 22.29 -3.51 20.99
CA VAL A 5 23.55 -3.05 21.54
C VAL A 5 23.66 -3.58 22.97
N ILE A 6 24.87 -3.95 23.37
CA ILE A 6 25.11 -4.45 24.73
C ILE A 6 25.77 -3.32 25.53
N ILE A 7 25.13 -2.96 26.65
CA ILE A 7 25.68 -1.98 27.60
C ILE A 7 25.73 -2.66 28.94
N ASP A 8 26.92 -2.73 29.52
CA ASP A 8 27.15 -3.38 30.82
C ASP A 8 26.54 -4.81 30.87
N GLY A 9 26.74 -5.56 29.76
CA GLY A 9 26.29 -6.94 29.68
C GLY A 9 24.81 -7.11 29.37
N THR A 10 24.03 -6.03 29.29
CA THR A 10 22.60 -6.10 29.00
C THR A 10 22.35 -5.75 27.53
N ALA A 11 21.54 -6.56 26.86
CA ALA A 11 21.22 -6.36 25.44
C ALA A 11 20.01 -5.46 25.30
N TYR A 12 20.17 -4.35 24.60
CA TYR A 12 19.11 -3.37 24.31
C TYR A 12 18.78 -3.37 22.84
N SER A 13 17.49 -3.32 22.52
CA SER A 13 17.06 -3.20 21.12
C SER A 13 17.26 -1.77 20.63
N VAL A 14 17.92 -1.61 19.50
CA VAL A 14 18.13 -0.28 18.91
C VAL A 14 16.98 -0.02 17.94
N LYS A 15 16.16 0.98 18.27
CA LYS A 15 14.98 1.33 17.47
C LYS A 15 15.20 2.52 16.54
N SER A 16 16.19 3.35 16.85
CA SER A 16 16.48 4.52 16.03
C SER A 16 17.90 4.97 16.29
N GLY A 17 18.40 5.79 15.39
CA GLY A 17 19.71 6.41 15.55
C GLY A 17 19.68 7.82 15.00
N LYS A 18 20.54 8.66 15.56
CA LYS A 18 20.73 10.04 15.07
C LYS A 18 22.20 10.33 14.94
N THR A 19 22.53 11.22 14.04
CA THR A 19 23.86 11.78 13.91
C THR A 19 23.75 13.31 13.92
N LEU A 20 24.79 13.96 14.38
CA LEU A 20 24.86 15.42 14.38
C LEU A 20 25.84 15.87 13.29
N ILE A 21 25.40 16.77 12.44
CA ILE A 21 26.24 17.40 11.44
C ILE A 21 26.05 18.91 11.61
N ASP A 22 27.11 19.58 11.94
CA ASP A 22 27.12 21.04 12.18
C ASP A 22 26.02 21.46 13.16
N GLY A 23 25.85 20.65 14.24
CA GLY A 23 24.89 20.95 15.28
C GLY A 23 23.47 20.57 14.99
N THR A 24 23.19 20.09 13.77
CA THR A 24 21.83 19.65 13.38
C THR A 24 21.72 18.15 13.50
N GLY A 25 20.66 17.70 14.15
CA GLY A 25 20.40 16.27 14.36
C GLY A 25 19.68 15.64 13.17
N TYR A 26 20.26 14.61 12.60
CA TYR A 26 19.68 13.87 11.48
C TYR A 26 19.37 12.45 11.91
N SER A 27 18.17 11.97 11.58
CA SER A 27 17.80 10.58 11.84
C SER A 27 18.52 9.66 10.87
N ILE A 28 19.13 8.61 11.41
CA ILE A 28 19.81 7.61 10.58
C ILE A 28 18.76 6.57 10.15
N LYS A 29 18.59 6.44 8.84
CA LYS A 29 17.66 5.44 8.30
C LYS A 29 18.38 4.13 7.97
N LYS A 30 19.62 4.21 7.49
CA LYS A 30 20.44 3.05 7.13
C LYS A 30 21.89 3.30 7.51
N GLY A 31 22.61 2.24 7.70
CA GLY A 31 24.04 2.31 7.97
C GLY A 31 24.69 0.97 7.72
N ARG A 32 26.00 0.94 7.92
CA ARG A 32 26.78 -0.31 7.91
C ARG A 32 27.65 -0.35 9.14
N THR A 33 27.86 -1.56 9.65
CA THR A 33 28.81 -1.79 10.71
C THR A 33 29.73 -2.94 10.31
N LEU A 34 30.93 -2.95 10.85
CA LEU A 34 31.90 -4.02 10.64
C LEU A 34 32.06 -4.79 11.94
N ILE A 35 31.93 -6.09 11.86
CA ILE A 35 32.16 -6.97 12.99
C ILE A 35 33.09 -8.09 12.49
N GLY A 36 34.26 -8.16 13.09
CA GLY A 36 35.26 -9.16 12.68
C GLY A 36 35.66 -9.02 11.21
N GLY A 37 35.65 -7.81 10.67
CA GLY A 37 35.99 -7.59 9.27
C GLY A 37 34.85 -7.78 8.28
N THR A 38 33.69 -8.26 8.75
CA THR A 38 32.52 -8.48 7.90
C THR A 38 31.56 -7.30 8.02
N GLY A 39 31.09 -6.80 6.89
CA GLY A 39 30.16 -5.66 6.85
C GLY A 39 28.71 -6.11 7.00
N TYR A 40 28.00 -5.50 7.92
CA TYR A 40 26.57 -5.75 8.16
C TYR A 40 25.76 -4.49 7.91
N ASN A 41 24.65 -4.63 7.21
CA ASN A 41 23.75 -3.51 6.98
C ASN A 41 22.86 -3.30 8.21
N ILE A 42 22.66 -2.05 8.58
CA ILE A 42 21.75 -1.64 9.66
C ILE A 42 20.66 -0.79 9.03
N SER A 43 19.40 -1.09 9.38
CA SER A 43 18.27 -0.31 8.92
C SER A 43 17.35 0.02 10.10
N PHE A 44 16.93 1.26 10.20
CA PHE A 44 16.05 1.74 11.26
C PHE A 44 14.70 2.18 10.66
N GLY A 45 14.04 1.29 9.97
CA GLY A 45 12.78 1.60 9.33
C GLY A 45 12.46 0.58 8.26
N PRO A 46 11.36 0.78 7.55
CA PRO A 46 11.02 -0.12 6.44
C PRO A 46 11.93 0.17 5.25
N ASP A 47 11.88 -0.70 4.26
CA ASP A 47 12.58 -0.42 3.01
C ASP A 47 11.93 0.80 2.35
N PRO A 48 12.71 1.75 1.82
CA PRO A 48 12.11 2.92 1.16
C PRO A 48 11.39 2.58 -0.16
N VAL A 49 11.65 1.41 -0.73
CA VAL A 49 10.88 0.95 -1.89
C VAL A 49 9.69 0.16 -1.35
N LEU A 50 8.48 0.66 -1.56
CA LEU A 50 7.26 0.07 -0.99
C LEU A 50 7.17 -1.43 -1.28
N ASN A 51 7.49 -1.82 -2.52
CA ASN A 51 7.35 -3.20 -2.98
C ASN A 51 8.30 -4.19 -2.28
N ASN A 52 9.32 -3.69 -1.58
CA ASN A 52 10.26 -4.55 -0.86
C ASN A 52 9.80 -4.89 0.55
N ASN A 53 8.66 -4.36 0.98
CA ASN A 53 8.11 -4.61 2.31
C ASN A 53 6.93 -5.57 2.20
N ASP A 54 6.72 -6.39 3.22
CA ASP A 54 5.50 -7.19 3.26
C ASP A 54 4.32 -6.35 3.76
N TRP A 55 3.11 -6.85 3.51
CA TRP A 55 1.89 -6.11 3.88
C TRP A 55 1.78 -5.88 5.38
N ALA A 56 2.33 -6.80 6.20
CA ALA A 56 2.32 -6.64 7.66
C ALA A 56 3.16 -5.43 8.07
N THR A 57 4.32 -5.26 7.44
CA THR A 57 5.18 -4.09 7.67
C THR A 57 4.46 -2.82 7.23
N ILE A 58 3.87 -2.82 6.03
CA ILE A 58 3.15 -1.65 5.52
C ILE A 58 2.01 -1.27 6.46
N SER A 59 1.24 -2.27 6.91
CA SER A 59 0.14 -2.07 7.83
C SER A 59 0.61 -1.50 9.17
N SER A 60 1.75 -2.00 9.67
CA SER A 60 2.31 -1.52 10.94
C SER A 60 2.67 -0.04 10.88
N TYR A 61 3.32 0.38 9.79
CA TYR A 61 3.70 1.78 9.62
C TYR A 61 2.50 2.68 9.33
N SER A 62 1.47 2.13 8.66
CA SER A 62 0.20 2.83 8.49
C SER A 62 -0.45 3.06 9.85
N SER A 63 -0.63 2.00 10.64
CA SER A 63 -1.29 2.09 11.96
C SER A 63 -0.57 3.05 12.90
N ALA A 64 0.75 3.14 12.76
CA ALA A 64 1.55 4.08 13.58
C ALA A 64 1.45 5.53 13.08
N GLY A 65 0.80 5.78 11.94
CA GLY A 65 0.67 7.12 11.37
C GLY A 65 1.97 7.64 10.77
N THR A 66 2.91 6.75 10.45
CA THR A 66 4.24 7.16 9.99
C THR A 66 4.55 6.72 8.55
N ALA A 67 3.58 6.09 7.89
CA ALA A 67 3.81 5.55 6.54
C ALA A 67 4.27 6.63 5.55
N SER A 68 3.68 7.82 5.62
CA SER A 68 4.02 8.94 4.73
C SER A 68 5.42 9.49 4.94
N ASN A 69 6.10 9.10 6.03
CA ASN A 69 7.51 9.46 6.23
C ASN A 69 8.45 8.62 5.34
N TYR A 70 7.95 7.51 4.80
CA TYR A 70 8.78 6.54 4.08
C TYR A 70 8.33 6.35 2.64
N TRP A 71 7.04 6.44 2.37
CA TRP A 71 6.47 6.16 1.06
C TRP A 71 5.62 7.33 0.60
N ALA A 72 5.41 7.46 -0.71
CA ALA A 72 4.74 8.60 -1.32
C ALA A 72 3.61 8.14 -2.23
N VAL A 73 2.72 9.06 -2.56
CA VAL A 73 1.69 8.83 -3.58
C VAL A 73 2.37 8.41 -4.88
N GLY A 74 1.87 7.32 -5.47
CA GLY A 74 2.46 6.76 -6.68
C GLY A 74 3.37 5.57 -6.44
N ASP A 75 3.86 5.37 -5.21
CA ASP A 75 4.60 4.14 -4.87
C ASP A 75 3.64 2.95 -4.97
N CYS A 76 4.17 1.79 -5.33
CA CYS A 76 3.30 0.64 -5.55
C CYS A 76 3.85 -0.64 -4.93
N HIS A 77 2.95 -1.59 -4.77
CA HIS A 77 3.27 -2.94 -4.29
C HIS A 77 2.59 -3.95 -5.19
N ALA A 78 3.33 -4.97 -5.61
CA ALA A 78 2.79 -6.02 -6.47
C ALA A 78 1.73 -6.83 -5.72
N VAL A 79 0.67 -7.18 -6.43
CA VAL A 79 -0.44 -7.98 -5.89
C VAL A 79 -0.80 -9.04 -6.91
N THR A 80 -1.04 -10.24 -6.44
CA THR A 80 -1.55 -11.34 -7.28
C THR A 80 -2.93 -11.73 -6.78
N LEU A 81 -3.90 -11.69 -7.67
CA LEU A 81 -5.30 -11.94 -7.33
C LEU A 81 -5.77 -13.25 -7.95
N SER A 82 -6.44 -14.07 -7.15
CA SER A 82 -7.05 -15.31 -7.61
C SER A 82 -8.40 -15.47 -6.93
N GLY A 83 -9.38 -15.98 -7.66
CA GLY A 83 -10.70 -16.20 -7.10
C GLY A 83 -11.79 -16.01 -8.14
N THR A 84 -13.00 -16.34 -7.77
CA THR A 84 -14.17 -16.20 -8.64
C THR A 84 -15.22 -15.34 -7.96
N VAL A 85 -15.70 -14.34 -8.68
CA VAL A 85 -16.80 -13.49 -8.24
C VAL A 85 -17.81 -13.48 -9.39
N GLY A 86 -18.93 -14.15 -9.18
CA GLY A 86 -19.93 -14.28 -10.25
C GLY A 86 -19.33 -14.94 -11.48
N ALA A 87 -19.39 -14.26 -12.60
CA ALA A 87 -18.89 -14.78 -13.87
C ALA A 87 -17.40 -14.51 -14.08
N LEU A 88 -16.76 -13.75 -13.19
CA LEU A 88 -15.34 -13.39 -13.33
C LEU A 88 -14.48 -14.37 -12.54
N THR A 89 -13.56 -15.03 -13.23
CA THR A 89 -12.54 -15.86 -12.58
C THR A 89 -11.17 -15.29 -12.88
N LEU A 90 -10.42 -15.02 -11.82
CA LEU A 90 -9.04 -14.58 -11.92
C LEU A 90 -8.14 -15.73 -11.46
N SER A 91 -7.10 -16.00 -12.24
CA SER A 91 -6.13 -17.03 -11.93
C SER A 91 -4.74 -16.40 -11.95
N SER A 92 -4.23 -16.12 -10.77
CA SER A 92 -2.92 -15.48 -10.59
C SER A 92 -2.77 -14.19 -11.41
N TYR A 93 -3.82 -13.38 -11.44
CA TYR A 93 -3.79 -12.11 -12.16
C TYR A 93 -2.85 -11.15 -11.44
N ALA A 94 -1.78 -10.74 -12.14
CA ALA A 94 -0.76 -9.86 -11.57
C ALA A 94 -1.14 -8.40 -11.81
N THR A 95 -1.10 -7.62 -10.75
CA THR A 95 -1.37 -6.18 -10.82
C THR A 95 -0.55 -5.47 -9.75
N TYR A 96 -0.76 -4.19 -9.58
CA TYR A 96 -0.09 -3.40 -8.57
C TYR A 96 -1.11 -2.58 -7.81
N ALA A 97 -0.87 -2.41 -6.51
CA ALA A 97 -1.61 -1.49 -5.67
C ALA A 97 -0.75 -0.22 -5.52
N TYR A 98 -1.22 0.89 -6.07
CA TYR A 98 -0.55 2.19 -6.03
C TYR A 98 -1.11 3.04 -4.91
N ILE A 99 -0.25 3.72 -4.17
CA ILE A 99 -0.71 4.65 -3.13
C ILE A 99 -1.38 5.86 -3.80
N LEU A 100 -2.64 6.09 -3.44
CA LEU A 100 -3.40 7.28 -3.85
C LEU A 100 -3.23 8.42 -2.86
N GLY A 101 -3.07 8.10 -1.58
CA GLY A 101 -2.98 9.13 -0.56
C GLY A 101 -2.96 8.56 0.83
N PHE A 102 -2.76 9.45 1.77
CA PHE A 102 -2.74 9.13 3.20
C PHE A 102 -3.83 9.95 3.87
N ASP A 103 -4.69 9.27 4.62
CA ASP A 103 -5.70 9.91 5.47
C ASP A 103 -6.65 10.88 4.77
N HIS A 104 -6.86 10.75 3.46
CA HIS A 104 -7.68 11.73 2.75
C HIS A 104 -9.18 11.62 3.07
N ASN A 105 -9.61 10.54 3.73
CA ASN A 105 -11.00 10.38 4.11
C ASN A 105 -11.12 10.08 5.61
N SER A 106 -10.25 10.71 6.41
CA SER A 106 -10.13 10.40 7.84
C SER A 106 -11.41 10.68 8.62
N ALA A 107 -12.23 11.62 8.16
CA ALA A 107 -13.51 11.94 8.83
C ALA A 107 -14.49 10.75 8.80
N LYS A 108 -14.35 9.88 7.82
CA LYS A 108 -15.23 8.71 7.67
C LYS A 108 -14.56 7.41 8.09
N GLU A 109 -13.29 7.26 7.76
CA GLU A 109 -12.57 5.99 7.89
C GLU A 109 -11.62 5.94 9.09
N GLY A 110 -11.48 7.06 9.79
CA GLY A 110 -10.48 7.17 10.85
C GLY A 110 -9.13 7.53 10.27
N SER A 111 -8.19 7.84 11.16
CA SER A 111 -6.85 8.24 10.76
C SER A 111 -5.94 7.03 10.56
N ASN A 112 -4.75 7.31 10.07
CA ASN A 112 -3.68 6.32 9.87
C ASN A 112 -4.03 5.31 8.80
N ARG A 113 -4.56 5.79 7.66
CA ARG A 113 -4.94 4.97 6.52
C ARG A 113 -4.12 5.30 5.30
N ILE A 114 -3.72 4.28 4.57
CA ILE A 114 -3.16 4.41 3.22
C ILE A 114 -4.23 3.98 2.25
N HIS A 115 -4.51 4.80 1.25
CA HIS A 115 -5.49 4.48 0.22
C HIS A 115 -4.77 4.01 -1.03
N PHE A 116 -5.21 2.88 -1.56
CA PHE A 116 -4.59 2.24 -2.71
C PHE A 116 -5.57 2.12 -3.86
N GLN A 117 -5.04 2.08 -5.07
CA GLN A 117 -5.80 1.79 -6.29
C GLN A 117 -5.07 0.70 -7.07
N PHE A 118 -5.81 -0.27 -7.56
CA PHE A 118 -5.23 -1.26 -8.47
C PHE A 118 -5.01 -0.64 -9.85
N ALA A 119 -3.86 -0.90 -10.44
CA ALA A 119 -3.53 -0.40 -11.78
C ALA A 119 -2.43 -1.25 -12.40
N LYS A 120 -2.40 -1.25 -13.72
CA LYS A 120 -1.33 -1.96 -14.46
C LYS A 120 -0.03 -1.17 -14.44
N THR A 121 -0.14 0.12 -14.59
CA THR A 121 1.00 1.04 -14.60
C THR A 121 0.67 2.15 -13.63
N ALA A 122 1.21 3.30 -13.77
CA ALA A 122 1.01 4.41 -12.85
C ALA A 122 -0.49 4.72 -12.61
N LEU A 123 -0.78 5.67 -11.77
CA LEU A 123 -2.13 6.00 -11.30
C LEU A 123 -3.14 6.32 -12.42
N THR A 124 -2.65 6.68 -13.59
CA THR A 124 -3.52 7.07 -14.71
C THR A 124 -4.06 5.87 -15.49
N SER A 125 -3.58 4.67 -15.21
CA SER A 125 -3.92 3.47 -15.99
C SER A 125 -4.58 2.43 -15.09
N GLY A 126 -5.81 2.09 -15.38
CA GLY A 126 -6.52 1.07 -14.60
C GLY A 126 -6.06 -0.34 -14.90
N THR A 127 -6.76 -1.30 -14.36
CA THR A 127 -6.52 -2.72 -14.66
C THR A 127 -7.15 -3.08 -16.00
N SER A 128 -6.69 -4.17 -16.60
CA SER A 128 -7.28 -4.66 -17.84
C SER A 128 -8.51 -5.55 -17.60
N VAL A 129 -8.87 -5.75 -16.33
CA VAL A 129 -9.98 -6.61 -15.94
C VAL A 129 -10.91 -5.82 -15.02
N CYS A 130 -12.22 -5.94 -15.25
CA CYS A 130 -13.23 -5.42 -14.34
C CYS A 130 -13.35 -6.37 -13.16
N PHE A 131 -13.22 -5.85 -11.96
CA PHE A 131 -13.38 -6.64 -10.74
C PHE A 131 -14.82 -6.55 -10.23
N VAL A 132 -15.75 -7.12 -10.99
CA VAL A 132 -17.17 -7.12 -10.64
C VAL A 132 -17.74 -8.51 -10.82
N ASP A 133 -18.78 -8.82 -10.07
CA ASP A 133 -19.37 -10.16 -10.08
C ASP A 133 -20.19 -10.46 -11.35
N SER A 134 -20.56 -9.42 -12.08
CA SER A 134 -21.20 -9.59 -13.37
C SER A 134 -20.92 -8.37 -14.24
N TYR A 135 -20.99 -8.53 -15.51
CA TYR A 135 -20.81 -7.39 -16.39
C TYR A 135 -21.77 -7.47 -17.55
N TYR A 136 -22.05 -6.32 -18.07
CA TYR A 136 -23.03 -6.15 -19.13
C TYR A 136 -22.34 -5.64 -20.36
N SER A 137 -22.05 -6.53 -21.28
CA SER A 137 -21.58 -6.19 -22.62
C SER A 137 -21.35 -7.45 -23.39
N SER A 138 -21.81 -7.48 -24.61
CA SER A 138 -21.56 -8.61 -25.50
C SER A 138 -20.19 -8.51 -26.18
N THR A 139 -19.51 -7.38 -26.06
CA THR A 139 -18.32 -7.12 -26.86
C THR A 139 -17.07 -6.74 -26.08
N GLY A 140 -17.07 -6.82 -24.79
CA GLY A 140 -15.84 -6.47 -24.13
C GLY A 140 -15.91 -6.35 -22.62
N GLY A 141 -17.03 -6.63 -22.10
CA GLY A 141 -17.21 -6.57 -20.65
C GLY A 141 -17.41 -5.14 -20.17
N GLY A 142 -17.81 -5.04 -18.94
CA GLY A 142 -18.12 -3.78 -18.33
C GLY A 142 -19.42 -3.85 -17.58
N VAL A 143 -19.60 -2.98 -16.63
CA VAL A 143 -20.83 -2.98 -15.83
C VAL A 143 -21.68 -1.77 -16.20
N ARG A 144 -22.97 -2.00 -16.34
CA ARG A 144 -23.90 -0.90 -16.55
C ARG A 144 -24.15 -0.19 -15.23
N MET A 145 -24.11 1.13 -15.26
CA MET A 145 -24.47 1.91 -14.07
C MET A 145 -25.98 1.79 -13.79
N ASN A 146 -26.78 1.68 -14.81
CA ASN A 146 -28.23 1.49 -14.69
C ASN A 146 -28.71 0.35 -15.59
N THR A 147 -29.87 -0.21 -15.28
CA THR A 147 -30.46 -1.28 -16.07
C THR A 147 -30.88 -0.80 -17.46
N THR A 148 -31.12 0.49 -17.59
CA THR A 148 -31.49 1.10 -18.86
C THR A 148 -30.53 2.24 -19.18
N ASN A 149 -30.56 2.74 -20.42
CA ASN A 149 -29.75 3.89 -20.81
C ASN A 149 -30.42 5.17 -20.30
N SER A 150 -30.33 5.38 -19.01
CA SER A 150 -30.99 6.49 -18.33
C SER A 150 -30.24 6.81 -17.05
N ASN A 151 -30.24 8.09 -16.68
CA ASN A 151 -29.72 8.53 -15.38
C ASN A 151 -30.86 8.83 -14.39
N SER A 152 -32.06 8.41 -14.70
CA SER A 152 -33.22 8.62 -13.83
C SER A 152 -33.00 7.89 -12.50
N GLY A 153 -33.29 8.58 -11.41
CA GLY A 153 -33.07 8.05 -10.07
C GLY A 153 -31.70 8.34 -9.50
N GLY A 154 -30.79 8.83 -10.32
CA GLY A 154 -29.46 9.24 -9.88
C GLY A 154 -28.62 8.08 -9.34
N TRP A 155 -27.63 8.44 -8.57
CA TRP A 155 -26.67 7.47 -7.99
C TRP A 155 -27.37 6.43 -7.10
N ALA A 156 -28.34 6.88 -6.32
CA ALA A 156 -29.01 6.00 -5.34
C ALA A 156 -29.77 4.85 -6.00
N SER A 157 -30.12 5.00 -7.26
CA SER A 157 -30.85 3.95 -8.01
C SER A 157 -29.97 3.18 -8.97
N SER A 158 -28.68 3.43 -8.95
CA SER A 158 -27.79 2.80 -9.92
C SER A 158 -27.32 1.41 -9.46
N ASN A 159 -27.00 0.63 -10.42
CA ASN A 159 -26.38 -0.69 -10.15
C ASN A 159 -25.06 -0.61 -9.40
N UNK A 160 -24.52 0.39 -9.72
CA UNK A 160 -23.27 0.60 -9.08
C UNK A 160 -23.40 0.91 -7.61
N UNK A 161 -24.45 1.43 -7.22
CA UNK A 161 -24.73 1.68 -5.88
C UNK A 161 -24.94 0.44 -5.06
N UNK A 162 -25.47 -0.40 -5.69
CA UNK A 162 -25.64 -1.71 -5.16
C UNK A 162 -24.40 -2.50 -4.99
N UNK A 163 -23.54 -2.24 -5.73
CA UNK A 163 -22.26 -2.85 -5.71
C UNK A 163 -21.28 -2.19 -4.81
N UNK A 164 -21.53 -1.13 -4.51
CA UNK A 164 -20.70 -0.32 -3.72
C UNK A 164 -21.13 -0.28 -2.27
N UNK A 165 -22.22 -0.68 -2.18
CA UNK A 165 -22.74 -0.74 -0.84
C UNK A 165 -22.40 -1.85 -0.09
#